data_d50f2ad6d55c556a6574ed72655a92b2
#
_entry.id   d50f2ad6d55c556a6574ed72655a92b2
#
_cell.length_a   1.000
_cell.length_b   1.000
_cell.length_c   1.000
_cell.angle_alpha   90.00
_cell.angle_beta   90.00
_cell.angle_gamma   90.00
#
_symmetry.space_group_name_H-M   'P 1'
#
loop_
_entity.id
_entity.type
_entity.pdbx_description
1 polymer ?
#
loop_
_entity_poly.entity_id
_entity_poly.type
_entity_poly.pdbx_seq_one_letter_code
_entity_poly.pdbx_strand_id
1 'polypeptide(L)'
;MALRKCACIDTLYTELDWLDRFQAAKDDGFEAVEFWDWRIRDLDATREAAQKAGIAISGFNGDADYSLVDPTHKEPYLAYLKQSIDAAKKVGAASVTIHSNALGDGGIVVNHYDNLSHTVKLCSMYDT
;
A
#
# COMPACT_ATOMS: atom_id res chain seq x y z
N MET A 1 7.42 -25.27 4.76
CA MET A 1 6.47 -24.26 4.27
C MET A 1 7.12 -23.49 3.13
N ALA A 2 6.57 -23.52 1.94
CA ALA A 2 7.13 -22.76 0.82
C ALA A 2 6.77 -21.28 0.97
N LEU A 3 7.74 -20.40 0.68
CA LEU A 3 7.50 -18.95 0.65
C LEU A 3 6.66 -18.60 -0.59
N ARG A 4 5.67 -17.75 -0.41
CA ARG A 4 4.86 -17.22 -1.51
C ARG A 4 5.63 -16.06 -2.17
N LYS A 5 5.55 -15.99 -3.49
CA LYS A 5 6.24 -14.95 -4.28
C LYS A 5 5.30 -13.80 -4.62
N CYS A 6 5.77 -12.58 -4.38
CA CYS A 6 5.06 -11.35 -4.71
C CYS A 6 5.91 -10.50 -5.66
N ALA A 7 5.30 -9.93 -6.68
CA ALA A 7 5.95 -9.03 -7.64
C ALA A 7 5.56 -7.58 -7.36
N CYS A 8 6.53 -6.68 -7.29
CA CYS A 8 6.27 -5.24 -7.35
C CYS A 8 6.09 -4.82 -8.80
N ILE A 9 4.85 -4.62 -9.24
CA ILE A 9 4.52 -4.32 -10.63
C ILE A 9 4.69 -2.85 -11.02
N ASP A 10 5.10 -1.98 -10.09
CA ASP A 10 5.60 -0.64 -10.42
C ASP A 10 7.06 -0.67 -10.92
N THR A 11 7.80 -1.75 -10.64
CA THR A 11 9.19 -1.92 -11.07
C THR A 11 9.38 -3.03 -12.09
N LEU A 12 8.49 -4.01 -12.12
CA LEU A 12 8.49 -5.10 -13.09
C LEU A 12 7.42 -4.86 -14.15
N TYR A 13 7.67 -5.33 -15.36
CA TYR A 13 6.75 -5.24 -16.51
C TYR A 13 6.43 -3.81 -16.93
N THR A 14 7.37 -2.88 -16.72
CA THR A 14 7.16 -1.45 -17.01
C THR A 14 6.97 -1.15 -18.49
N GLU A 15 7.33 -2.07 -19.37
CA GLU A 15 7.10 -2.06 -20.82
C GLU A 15 5.64 -2.36 -21.20
N LEU A 16 4.83 -2.91 -20.26
CA LEU A 16 3.44 -3.25 -20.48
C LEU A 16 2.51 -2.18 -19.91
N ASP A 17 1.31 -2.09 -20.47
CA ASP A 17 0.24 -1.32 -19.88
C ASP A 17 -0.13 -1.84 -18.49
N TRP A 18 -0.59 -0.95 -17.62
CA TRP A 18 -0.82 -1.24 -16.21
C TRP A 18 -1.63 -2.52 -15.96
N LEU A 19 -2.74 -2.67 -16.66
CA LEU A 19 -3.65 -3.80 -16.45
C LEU A 19 -3.09 -5.13 -16.95
N ASP A 20 -2.18 -5.10 -17.92
CA ASP A 20 -1.55 -6.31 -18.47
C ASP A 20 -0.47 -6.88 -17.56
N ARG A 21 0.10 -6.07 -16.66
CA ARG A 21 1.13 -6.49 -15.71
C ARG A 21 0.64 -7.58 -14.74
N PHE A 22 -0.65 -7.62 -14.45
CA PHE A 22 -1.24 -8.65 -13.58
C PHE A 22 -1.15 -10.03 -14.20
N GLN A 23 -1.49 -10.15 -15.49
CA GLN A 23 -1.38 -11.41 -16.19
C GLN A 23 0.07 -11.81 -16.38
N ALA A 24 0.96 -10.89 -16.75
CA ALA A 24 2.40 -11.16 -16.89
C ALA A 24 3.01 -11.69 -15.59
N ALA A 25 2.71 -11.07 -14.44
CA ALA A 25 3.17 -11.57 -13.14
C ALA A 25 2.64 -12.98 -12.83
N LYS A 26 1.39 -13.25 -13.19
CA LYS A 26 0.80 -14.59 -13.02
C LYS A 26 1.51 -15.64 -13.89
N ASP A 27 1.78 -15.32 -15.14
CA ASP A 27 2.43 -16.21 -16.09
C ASP A 27 3.88 -16.55 -15.67
N ASP A 28 4.56 -15.60 -15.02
CA ASP A 28 5.89 -15.80 -14.42
C ASP A 28 5.84 -16.55 -13.06
N GLY A 29 4.66 -16.97 -12.64
CA GLY A 29 4.48 -17.80 -11.44
C GLY A 29 4.50 -17.04 -10.12
N PHE A 30 4.21 -15.73 -10.14
CA PHE A 30 3.93 -14.99 -8.91
C PHE A 30 2.51 -15.31 -8.40
N GLU A 31 2.37 -15.30 -7.08
CA GLU A 31 1.10 -15.59 -6.41
C GLU A 31 0.36 -14.29 -6.00
N ALA A 32 1.11 -13.21 -5.88
CA ALA A 32 0.60 -11.89 -5.55
C ALA A 32 1.37 -10.79 -6.26
N VAL A 33 0.77 -9.62 -6.31
CA VAL A 33 1.41 -8.38 -6.75
C VAL A 33 1.30 -7.32 -5.68
N GLU A 34 2.21 -6.37 -5.70
CA GLU A 34 2.14 -5.12 -4.95
C GLU A 34 2.45 -3.95 -5.88
N PHE A 35 2.06 -2.75 -5.48
CA PHE A 35 2.35 -1.50 -6.19
C PHE A 35 2.47 -0.35 -5.19
N TRP A 36 2.83 0.86 -5.65
CA TRP A 36 3.18 1.93 -4.73
C TRP A 36 2.06 2.93 -4.50
N ASP A 37 1.47 3.48 -5.57
CA ASP A 37 0.51 4.58 -5.46
C ASP A 37 -0.85 4.23 -6.04
N TRP A 38 -1.84 4.09 -5.16
CA TRP A 38 -3.21 3.79 -5.52
C TRP A 38 -3.94 4.98 -6.15
N ARG A 39 -3.50 6.22 -5.90
CA ARG A 39 -4.16 7.45 -6.36
C ARG A 39 -4.16 7.61 -7.87
N ILE A 40 -3.12 7.12 -8.53
CA ILE A 40 -2.94 7.21 -9.99
C ILE A 40 -3.52 6.01 -10.73
N ARG A 41 -4.24 5.13 -10.04
CA ARG A 41 -4.78 3.89 -10.59
C ARG A 41 -6.30 3.92 -10.61
N ASP A 42 -6.91 3.41 -11.67
CA ASP A 42 -8.32 3.05 -11.65
C ASP A 42 -8.46 1.78 -10.79
N LEU A 43 -9.05 1.93 -9.60
CA LEU A 43 -9.13 0.86 -8.62
C LEU A 43 -10.10 -0.26 -9.05
N ASP A 44 -11.16 0.08 -9.77
CA ASP A 44 -12.12 -0.92 -10.25
C ASP A 44 -11.47 -1.76 -11.36
N ALA A 45 -10.86 -1.12 -12.36
CA ALA A 45 -10.14 -1.81 -13.42
C ALA A 45 -8.96 -2.64 -12.87
N THR A 46 -8.22 -2.12 -11.88
CA THR A 46 -7.13 -2.83 -11.19
C THR A 46 -7.62 -4.09 -10.51
N ARG A 47 -8.73 -4.02 -9.79
CA ARG A 47 -9.37 -5.18 -9.16
C ARG A 47 -9.79 -6.22 -10.20
N GLU A 48 -10.45 -5.79 -11.26
CA GLU A 48 -10.90 -6.68 -12.34
C GLU A 48 -9.72 -7.39 -13.02
N ALA A 49 -8.62 -6.67 -13.29
CA ALA A 49 -7.42 -7.25 -13.88
C ALA A 49 -6.79 -8.33 -12.98
N ALA A 50 -6.68 -8.05 -11.68
CA ALA A 50 -6.19 -9.03 -10.71
C ALA A 50 -7.09 -10.28 -10.61
N GLN A 51 -8.40 -10.08 -10.58
CA GLN A 51 -9.38 -11.18 -10.56
C GLN A 51 -9.31 -12.02 -11.83
N LYS A 52 -9.24 -11.38 -13.00
CA LYS A 52 -9.14 -12.05 -14.30
C LYS A 52 -7.86 -12.88 -14.41
N ALA A 53 -6.74 -12.35 -13.96
CA ALA A 53 -5.46 -13.06 -13.92
C ALA A 53 -5.41 -14.16 -12.84
N GLY A 54 -6.31 -14.14 -11.87
CA GLY A 54 -6.27 -15.05 -10.73
C GLY A 54 -5.04 -14.85 -9.85
N ILE A 55 -4.64 -13.59 -9.63
CA ILE A 55 -3.51 -13.20 -8.79
C ILE A 55 -3.99 -12.28 -7.66
N ALA A 56 -3.43 -12.43 -6.47
CA ALA A 56 -3.79 -11.62 -5.32
C ALA A 56 -3.10 -10.25 -5.36
N ILE A 57 -3.71 -9.23 -4.76
CA ILE A 57 -3.03 -7.96 -4.46
C ILE A 57 -2.60 -8.04 -2.99
N SER A 58 -1.28 -8.05 -2.73
CA SER A 58 -0.74 -8.11 -1.37
C SER A 58 -0.88 -6.77 -0.66
N GLY A 59 -0.67 -5.66 -1.36
CA GLY A 59 -0.79 -4.33 -0.79
C GLY A 59 -0.22 -3.23 -1.66
N PHE A 60 -0.21 -2.04 -1.08
CA PHE A 60 0.39 -0.83 -1.63
C PHE A 60 0.76 0.15 -0.50
N ASN A 61 1.41 1.27 -0.81
CA ASN A 61 1.75 2.27 0.19
C ASN A 61 0.51 2.99 0.70
N GLY A 62 0.29 2.92 2.01
CA GLY A 62 -0.83 3.57 2.68
C GLY A 62 -0.54 5.00 3.12
N ASP A 63 0.71 5.40 3.10
CA ASP A 63 1.19 6.74 3.37
C ASP A 63 1.68 7.42 2.09
N ALA A 64 1.74 8.75 2.13
CA ALA A 64 2.25 9.56 1.03
C ALA A 64 3.17 10.67 1.59
N ASP A 65 2.79 11.91 1.36
CA ASP A 65 3.61 13.09 1.65
C ASP A 65 3.60 13.51 3.12
N TYR A 66 2.95 12.73 3.98
CA TYR A 66 2.81 13.04 5.40
C TYR A 66 3.81 12.25 6.24
N SER A 67 4.39 12.91 7.23
CA SER A 67 5.41 12.35 8.11
C SER A 67 4.79 11.88 9.43
N LEU A 68 5.14 10.67 9.87
CA LEU A 68 4.79 10.16 11.20
C LEU A 68 5.58 10.84 12.33
N VAL A 69 6.73 11.43 12.01
CA VAL A 69 7.58 12.10 13.00
C VAL A 69 7.25 13.59 13.19
N ASP A 70 6.40 14.16 12.35
CA ASP A 70 5.96 15.55 12.47
C ASP A 70 4.57 15.61 13.08
N PRO A 71 4.44 16.12 14.33
CA PRO A 71 3.14 16.20 15.00
C PRO A 71 2.10 17.05 14.26
N THR A 72 2.52 18.00 13.41
CA THR A 72 1.61 18.83 12.61
C THR A 72 0.96 18.06 11.47
N HIS A 73 1.55 16.92 11.08
CA HIS A 73 1.02 16.04 10.06
C HIS A 73 0.04 14.99 10.58
N LYS A 74 -0.21 14.91 11.89
CA LYS A 74 -1.05 13.87 12.50
C LYS A 74 -2.42 13.74 11.85
N GLU A 75 -3.18 14.82 11.83
CA GLU A 75 -4.55 14.78 11.30
C GLU A 75 -4.61 14.49 9.79
N PRO A 76 -3.83 15.19 8.92
CA PRO A 76 -3.82 14.87 7.50
C PRO A 76 -3.28 13.47 7.21
N TYR A 77 -2.31 12.97 7.97
CA TYR A 77 -1.81 11.60 7.85
C TYR A 77 -2.91 10.57 8.12
N LEU A 78 -3.64 10.71 9.22
CA LEU A 78 -4.72 9.79 9.58
C LEU A 78 -5.87 9.84 8.57
N ALA A 79 -6.22 11.03 8.08
CA ALA A 79 -7.24 11.19 7.04
C ALA A 79 -6.83 10.50 5.73
N TYR A 80 -5.56 10.62 5.35
CA TYR A 80 -5.03 9.96 4.16
C TYR A 80 -4.96 8.44 4.34
N LEU A 81 -4.48 7.97 5.48
CA LEU A 81 -4.42 6.53 5.78
C LEU A 81 -5.79 5.88 5.71
N LYS A 82 -6.82 6.56 6.22
CA LYS A 82 -8.20 6.08 6.09
C LYS A 82 -8.62 5.90 4.62
N GLN A 83 -8.31 6.87 3.77
CA GLN A 83 -8.57 6.76 2.33
C GLN A 83 -7.80 5.58 1.70
N SER A 84 -6.55 5.36 2.11
CA SER A 84 -5.74 4.25 1.65
C SER A 84 -6.32 2.89 2.07
N ILE A 85 -6.85 2.79 3.29
CA ILE A 85 -7.54 1.58 3.76
C ILE A 85 -8.83 1.34 2.97
N ASP A 86 -9.61 2.38 2.70
CA ASP A 86 -10.82 2.26 1.88
C ASP A 86 -10.47 1.83 0.43
N ALA A 87 -9.38 2.37 -0.12
CA ALA A 87 -8.86 1.95 -1.42
C ALA A 87 -8.39 0.48 -1.41
N ALA A 88 -7.72 0.03 -0.35
CA ALA A 88 -7.29 -1.35 -0.18
C ALA A 88 -8.48 -2.32 -0.15
N LYS A 89 -9.52 -1.99 0.61
CA LYS A 89 -10.78 -2.76 0.61
C LYS A 89 -11.42 -2.80 -0.78
N LYS A 90 -11.40 -1.68 -1.49
CA LYS A 90 -11.96 -1.58 -2.84
C LYS A 90 -11.26 -2.50 -3.84
N VAL A 91 -9.93 -2.54 -3.85
CA VAL A 91 -9.17 -3.41 -4.77
C VAL A 91 -9.03 -4.84 -4.28
N GLY A 92 -9.38 -5.12 -3.02
CA GLY A 92 -9.19 -6.42 -2.39
C GLY A 92 -7.74 -6.69 -1.98
N ALA A 93 -6.99 -5.65 -1.66
CA ALA A 93 -5.63 -5.77 -1.14
C ALA A 93 -5.62 -6.29 0.30
N ALA A 94 -4.64 -7.12 0.64
CA ALA A 94 -4.52 -7.73 1.96
C ALA A 94 -3.95 -6.77 3.03
N SER A 95 -3.18 -5.75 2.61
CA SER A 95 -2.49 -4.84 3.53
C SER A 95 -2.21 -3.48 2.90
N VAL A 96 -1.86 -2.52 3.74
CA VAL A 96 -1.21 -1.27 3.34
C VAL A 96 0.12 -1.15 4.07
N THR A 97 1.14 -0.67 3.37
CA THR A 97 2.47 -0.42 3.93
C THR A 97 2.57 1.02 4.41
N ILE A 98 3.07 1.22 5.61
CA ILE A 98 3.39 2.53 6.16
C ILE A 98 4.88 2.62 6.46
N HIS A 99 5.47 3.80 6.26
CA HIS A 99 6.90 4.02 6.45
C HIS A 99 7.18 4.80 7.72
N SER A 100 8.30 4.49 8.38
CA SER A 100 8.73 5.19 9.60
C SER A 100 9.30 6.58 9.33
N ASN A 101 9.46 6.96 8.09
CA ASN A 101 10.12 8.16 7.59
C ASN A 101 11.63 8.27 7.91
N ALA A 102 12.34 8.99 7.06
CA ALA A 102 13.74 9.33 7.31
C ALA A 102 13.83 10.32 8.47
N LEU A 103 14.83 10.11 9.33
CA LEU A 103 15.23 11.13 10.29
C LEU A 103 15.87 12.28 9.50
N GLY A 104 15.29 13.49 9.56
CA GLY A 104 15.89 14.67 8.97
C GLY A 104 17.20 15.06 9.65
N ASP A 105 17.86 16.08 9.15
CA ASP A 105 19.15 16.60 9.67
C ASP A 105 19.11 17.01 11.14
N GLY A 106 17.91 17.17 11.72
CA GLY A 106 17.67 17.53 13.13
C GLY A 106 17.64 16.34 14.11
N GLY A 107 17.84 15.10 13.66
CA GLY A 107 17.83 13.93 14.51
C GLY A 107 16.43 13.42 14.89
N ILE A 108 16.33 12.67 15.99
CA ILE A 108 15.08 12.01 16.43
C ILE A 108 14.11 13.03 17.03
N VAL A 109 12.92 13.15 16.44
CA VAL A 109 11.80 13.92 17.02
C VAL A 109 11.03 13.02 18.01
N VAL A 110 10.97 13.43 19.26
CA VAL A 110 10.58 12.60 20.41
C VAL A 110 9.08 12.27 20.52
N ASN A 111 8.20 12.73 19.64
CA ASN A 111 6.74 12.62 19.82
C ASN A 111 5.98 11.78 18.79
N HIS A 112 6.64 10.92 18.04
CA HIS A 112 5.95 10.11 17.01
C HIS A 112 5.18 8.91 17.58
N TYR A 113 5.37 8.55 18.84
CA TYR A 113 4.62 7.45 19.47
C TYR A 113 3.10 7.68 19.45
N ASP A 114 2.64 8.91 19.65
CA ASP A 114 1.22 9.21 19.60
C ASP A 114 0.65 9.02 18.19
N ASN A 115 1.38 9.46 17.17
CA ASN A 115 0.98 9.28 15.78
C ASN A 115 0.95 7.80 15.41
N LEU A 116 1.99 7.05 15.78
CA LEU A 116 2.06 5.62 15.52
C LEU A 116 0.96 4.85 16.25
N SER A 117 0.70 5.16 17.51
CA SER A 117 -0.36 4.49 18.28
C SER A 117 -1.76 4.75 17.69
N HIS A 118 -2.03 5.95 17.20
CA HIS A 118 -3.27 6.26 16.51
C HIS A 118 -3.39 5.53 15.16
N THR A 119 -2.29 5.44 14.43
CA THR A 119 -2.23 4.70 13.16
C THR A 119 -2.54 3.22 13.36
N VAL A 120 -1.89 2.57 14.32
CA VAL A 120 -2.14 1.16 14.66
C VAL A 120 -3.58 0.94 15.10
N LYS A 121 -4.13 1.82 15.93
CA LYS A 121 -5.52 1.74 16.36
C LYS A 121 -6.49 1.90 15.18
N LEU A 122 -6.23 2.81 14.26
CA LEU A 122 -7.04 2.98 13.07
C LEU A 122 -7.00 1.71 12.20
N CYS A 123 -5.83 1.16 11.94
CA CYS A 123 -5.68 -0.10 11.19
C CYS A 123 -6.48 -1.23 11.86
N SER A 124 -6.36 -1.41 13.18
CA SER A 124 -7.08 -2.46 13.90
C SER A 124 -8.61 -2.31 13.87
N MET A 125 -9.12 -1.09 13.73
CA MET A 125 -10.57 -0.84 13.60
C MET A 125 -11.10 -1.24 12.20
N TYR A 126 -10.22 -1.36 11.21
CA TYR A 126 -10.60 -1.75 9.85
C TYR A 126 -10.38 -3.24 9.55
N ASP A 127 -9.71 -3.97 10.45
CA ASP A 127 -9.51 -5.43 10.33
C ASP A 127 -10.77 -6.25 10.69
N THR A 128 -11.82 -5.60 11.05
CA THR A 128 -13.14 -6.18 11.31
C THR A 128 -14.11 -5.83 10.17
#